data_7d2456c3ae9a581241c02d47cdca9ac0
#
_entry.id   7d2456c3ae9a581241c02d47cdca9ac0
#
_cell.length_a   1.000
_cell.length_b   1.000
_cell.length_c   1.000
_cell.angle_alpha   90.00
_cell.angle_beta   90.00
_cell.angle_gamma   90.00
#
_symmetry.space_group_name_H-M   'P 1'
#
loop_
_entity.id
_entity.type
_entity.pdbx_description
1 polymer ?
#
loop_
_entity_poly.entity_id
_entity_poly.type
_entity_poly.pdbx_seq_one_letter_code
_entity_poly.pdbx_strand_id
1 'polypeptide(L)'
;MKRRGIKLRADTQYQALQAARERDSQANWPLFHNQRAGIEGTLSQGVRGFGMRRSRYVGLAKTHSQHVFIATAMNLWRIINWLNEVPLAQTRWAAFERLMPPAMA
;
A
#
# COMPACT_ATOMS: atom_id res chain seq x y z
N MET A 1 -15.47 22.33 -29.92
CA MET A 1 -14.10 22.25 -29.36
C MET A 1 -14.17 22.34 -27.84
N LYS A 2 -13.78 21.33 -27.07
CA LYS A 2 -13.70 21.41 -25.62
C LYS A 2 -12.51 22.30 -25.24
N ARG A 3 -12.76 23.42 -24.56
CA ARG A 3 -11.71 24.31 -24.04
C ARG A 3 -10.91 23.55 -22.97
N ARG A 4 -9.59 23.51 -23.09
CA ARG A 4 -8.70 22.98 -22.04
C ARG A 4 -8.59 24.04 -20.94
N GLY A 5 -9.14 23.74 -19.77
CA GLY A 5 -9.00 24.59 -18.59
C GLY A 5 -7.71 24.26 -17.84
N ILE A 6 -6.97 25.28 -17.42
CA ILE A 6 -5.83 25.12 -16.49
C ILE A 6 -6.39 25.31 -15.09
N LYS A 7 -6.23 24.31 -14.23
CA LYS A 7 -6.63 24.38 -12.82
C LYS A 7 -5.39 24.69 -11.99
N LEU A 8 -5.31 25.89 -11.45
CA LEU A 8 -4.26 26.29 -10.52
C LEU A 8 -4.64 25.88 -9.09
N ARG A 9 -3.67 25.44 -8.31
CA ARG A 9 -3.84 25.17 -6.90
C ARG A 9 -3.71 26.46 -6.09
N ALA A 10 -4.40 26.56 -4.96
CA ALA A 10 -4.20 27.64 -4.01
C ALA A 10 -2.73 27.65 -3.53
N ASP A 11 -2.19 28.83 -3.23
CA ASP A 11 -0.78 29.01 -2.87
C ASP A 11 -0.34 28.13 -1.69
N THR A 12 -1.16 28.04 -0.65
CA THR A 12 -0.92 27.14 0.50
C THR A 12 -0.78 25.67 0.11
N GLN A 13 -1.59 25.21 -0.84
CA GLN A 13 -1.52 23.84 -1.35
C GLN A 13 -0.29 23.63 -2.24
N TYR A 14 0.11 24.66 -2.97
CA TYR A 14 1.32 24.61 -3.78
C TYR A 14 2.57 24.54 -2.91
N GLN A 15 2.66 25.38 -1.87
CA GLN A 15 3.77 25.36 -0.90
C GLN A 15 3.87 24.01 -0.18
N ALA A 16 2.74 23.45 0.26
CA ALA A 16 2.71 22.11 0.86
C ALA A 16 3.21 21.02 -0.10
N LEU A 17 2.88 21.13 -1.38
CA LEU A 17 3.36 20.20 -2.41
C LEU A 17 4.87 20.34 -2.64
N GLN A 18 5.40 21.57 -2.66
CA GLN A 18 6.84 21.80 -2.80
C GLN A 18 7.62 21.25 -1.60
N ALA A 19 7.14 21.52 -0.39
CA ALA A 19 7.73 20.96 0.82
C ALA A 19 7.69 19.41 0.86
N ALA A 20 6.67 18.80 0.28
CA ALA A 20 6.60 17.34 0.13
C ALA A 20 7.64 16.83 -0.87
N ARG A 21 7.81 17.50 -2.02
CA ARG A 21 8.81 17.15 -3.04
C ARG A 21 10.25 17.29 -2.52
N GLU A 22 10.52 18.34 -1.73
CA GLU A 22 11.81 18.50 -1.07
C GLU A 22 12.11 17.34 -0.10
N ARG A 23 11.13 16.92 0.68
CA ARG A 23 11.26 15.72 1.53
C ARG A 23 11.51 14.45 0.72
N ASP A 24 10.81 14.27 -0.40
CA ASP A 24 11.00 13.14 -1.31
C ASP A 24 12.42 13.08 -1.90
N SER A 25 13.08 14.22 -2.09
CA SER A 25 14.44 14.28 -2.62
C SER A 25 15.53 13.95 -1.58
N GLN A 26 15.19 13.85 -0.29
CA GLN A 26 16.14 13.52 0.77
C GLN A 26 16.58 12.04 0.67
N ALA A 27 17.87 11.79 0.86
CA ALA A 27 18.45 10.45 0.78
C ALA A 27 17.80 9.41 1.72
N ASN A 28 17.23 9.86 2.85
CA ASN A 28 16.58 8.99 3.84
C ASN A 28 15.11 8.71 3.53
N TRP A 29 14.50 9.39 2.55
CA TRP A 29 13.08 9.23 2.22
C TRP A 29 12.71 7.81 1.77
N PRO A 30 13.51 7.11 0.94
CA PRO A 30 13.20 5.74 0.55
C PRO A 30 13.06 4.78 1.74
N LEU A 31 13.82 4.98 2.81
CA LEU A 31 13.74 4.15 4.01
C LEU A 31 12.38 4.30 4.70
N PHE A 32 11.90 5.53 4.88
CA PHE A 32 10.58 5.80 5.46
C PHE A 32 9.43 5.34 4.56
N HIS A 33 9.56 5.55 3.26
CA HIS A 33 8.56 5.14 2.28
C HIS A 33 8.44 3.61 2.22
N ASN A 34 9.56 2.88 2.24
CA ASN A 34 9.58 1.42 2.22
C ASN A 34 8.96 0.80 3.47
N GLN A 35 9.09 1.44 4.64
CA GLN A 35 8.38 1.00 5.84
C GLN A 35 6.86 1.07 5.67
N ARG A 36 6.34 2.11 5.02
CA ARG A 36 4.90 2.25 4.72
C ARG A 36 4.40 1.21 3.72
N ALA A 37 5.22 0.86 2.73
CA ALA A 37 4.86 -0.16 1.75
C ALA A 37 4.50 -1.50 2.38
N GLY A 38 5.16 -1.88 3.48
CA GLY A 38 4.83 -3.06 4.26
C GLY A 38 3.42 -3.02 4.87
N ILE A 39 2.98 -1.85 5.33
CA ILE A 39 1.62 -1.63 5.87
C ILE A 39 0.59 -1.79 4.75
N GLU A 40 0.82 -1.18 3.60
CA GLU A 40 -0.07 -1.27 2.44
C GLU A 40 -0.20 -2.71 1.93
N GLY A 41 0.89 -3.46 1.88
CA GLY A 41 0.91 -4.88 1.56
C GLY A 41 0.07 -5.70 2.54
N THR A 42 0.18 -5.42 3.83
CA THR A 42 -0.60 -6.08 4.89
C THR A 42 -2.09 -5.78 4.75
N LEU A 43 -2.47 -4.52 4.55
CA LEU A 43 -3.86 -4.13 4.33
C LEU A 43 -4.43 -4.77 3.06
N SER A 44 -3.66 -4.79 1.98
CA SER A 44 -4.05 -5.45 0.72
C SER A 44 -4.31 -6.94 0.92
N GLN A 45 -3.48 -7.63 1.68
CA GLN A 45 -3.68 -9.03 2.06
C GLN A 45 -4.97 -9.23 2.84
N GLY A 46 -5.23 -8.37 3.85
CA GLY A 46 -6.46 -8.41 4.64
C GLY A 46 -7.72 -8.20 3.79
N VAL A 47 -7.66 -7.27 2.84
CA VAL A 47 -8.78 -6.98 1.94
C VAL A 47 -9.04 -8.12 0.97
N ARG A 48 -8.01 -8.67 0.33
CA ARG A 48 -8.14 -9.68 -0.73
C ARG A 48 -8.34 -11.09 -0.20
N GLY A 49 -7.60 -11.46 0.85
CA GLY A 49 -7.62 -12.83 1.38
C GLY A 49 -8.63 -13.05 2.49
N PHE A 50 -8.91 -12.03 3.29
CA PHE A 50 -9.70 -12.16 4.52
C PHE A 50 -10.98 -11.31 4.55
N GLY A 51 -11.32 -10.66 3.45
CA GLY A 51 -12.57 -9.91 3.31
C GLY A 51 -12.70 -8.71 4.27
N MET A 52 -11.59 -8.06 4.64
CA MET A 52 -11.55 -6.98 5.63
C MET A 52 -12.51 -5.82 5.32
N ARG A 53 -12.82 -5.56 4.05
CA ARG A 53 -13.77 -4.50 3.63
C ARG A 53 -15.25 -4.87 3.82
N ARG A 54 -15.55 -6.13 4.12
CA ARG A 54 -16.93 -6.58 4.30
C ARG A 54 -17.22 -6.70 5.79
N SER A 55 -17.99 -5.75 6.34
CA SER A 55 -18.53 -5.91 7.68
C SER A 55 -19.69 -6.91 7.64
N ARG A 56 -19.60 -7.96 8.44
CA ARG A 56 -20.67 -8.96 8.61
C ARG A 56 -21.63 -8.60 9.75
N TYR A 57 -21.26 -7.60 10.53
CA TYR A 57 -21.95 -7.22 11.75
C TYR A 57 -22.31 -5.74 11.72
N VAL A 58 -23.39 -5.40 12.40
CA VAL A 58 -23.81 -4.02 12.64
C VAL A 58 -23.28 -3.55 13.97
N GLY A 59 -22.68 -2.38 14.01
CA GLY A 59 -22.15 -1.74 15.20
C GLY A 59 -20.63 -1.79 15.32
N LEU A 60 -20.06 -0.73 15.90
CA LEU A 60 -18.60 -0.51 15.95
C LEU A 60 -17.87 -1.61 16.72
N ALA A 61 -18.39 -2.02 17.89
CA ALA A 61 -17.75 -3.04 18.73
C ALA A 61 -17.63 -4.40 18.02
N LYS A 62 -18.69 -4.83 17.34
CA LYS A 62 -18.69 -6.10 16.60
C LYS A 62 -17.79 -6.03 15.37
N THR A 63 -17.79 -4.92 14.66
CA THR A 63 -16.89 -4.69 13.51
C THR A 63 -15.43 -4.64 13.95
N HIS A 64 -15.14 -4.01 15.10
CA HIS A 64 -13.80 -4.01 15.68
C HIS A 64 -13.35 -5.44 16.02
N SER A 65 -14.17 -6.23 16.68
CA SER A 65 -13.88 -7.63 16.99
C SER A 65 -13.61 -8.44 15.71
N GLN A 66 -14.38 -8.23 14.66
CA GLN A 66 -14.14 -8.85 13.35
C GLN A 66 -12.74 -8.52 12.81
N HIS A 67 -12.32 -7.26 12.88
CA HIS A 67 -11.00 -6.85 12.42
C HIS A 67 -9.87 -7.44 13.26
N VAL A 68 -10.05 -7.57 14.57
CA VAL A 68 -9.09 -8.25 15.46
C VAL A 68 -8.94 -9.72 15.07
N PHE A 69 -10.04 -10.43 14.83
CA PHE A 69 -9.98 -11.82 14.36
C PHE A 69 -9.31 -11.97 12.99
N ILE A 70 -9.58 -11.05 12.07
CA ILE A 70 -8.89 -11.03 10.76
C ILE A 70 -7.39 -10.83 10.94
N ALA A 71 -6.96 -9.89 11.78
CA ALA A 71 -5.55 -9.65 12.05
C ALA A 71 -4.87 -10.89 12.67
N THR A 72 -5.55 -11.56 13.59
CA THR A 72 -5.07 -12.81 14.21
C THR A 72 -4.93 -13.92 13.16
N ALA A 73 -5.92 -14.10 12.30
CA ALA A 73 -5.88 -15.10 11.23
C ALA A 73 -4.73 -14.80 10.23
N MET A 74 -4.50 -13.56 9.89
CA MET A 74 -3.38 -13.15 9.02
C MET A 74 -2.02 -13.47 9.66
N ASN A 75 -1.87 -13.23 10.95
CA ASN A 75 -0.64 -13.52 11.66
C ASN A 75 -0.41 -15.03 11.77
N LEU A 76 -1.44 -15.82 12.09
CA LEU A 76 -1.36 -17.29 12.09
C LEU A 76 -0.96 -17.82 10.70
N TRP A 77 -1.57 -17.31 9.64
CA TRP A 77 -1.23 -17.69 8.27
C TRP A 77 0.25 -17.42 7.94
N ARG A 78 0.77 -16.26 8.38
CA ARG A 78 2.18 -15.92 8.20
C ARG A 78 3.12 -16.83 8.96
N ILE A 79 2.78 -17.17 10.20
CA ILE A 79 3.55 -18.10 11.03
C ILE A 79 3.58 -19.48 10.38
N ILE A 80 2.42 -19.99 9.92
CA ILE A 80 2.33 -21.30 9.24
C ILE A 80 3.18 -21.29 7.97
N ASN A 81 3.11 -20.26 7.16
CA ASN A 81 3.94 -20.15 5.95
C ASN A 81 5.43 -20.11 6.28
N TRP A 82 5.80 -19.40 7.34
CA TRP A 82 7.19 -19.33 7.80
C TRP A 82 7.68 -20.69 8.31
N LEU A 83 6.87 -21.41 9.08
CA LEU A 83 7.20 -22.77 9.55
C LEU A 83 7.33 -23.79 8.41
N ASN A 84 6.54 -23.63 7.36
CA ASN A 84 6.57 -24.48 6.17
C ASN A 84 7.59 -24.01 5.12
N GLU A 85 8.44 -23.01 5.45
CA GLU A 85 9.46 -22.45 4.55
C GLU A 85 8.90 -21.99 3.21
N VAL A 86 7.62 -21.54 3.17
CA VAL A 86 6.99 -21.02 1.96
C VAL A 86 7.68 -19.72 1.57
N PRO A 87 8.26 -19.62 0.35
CA PRO A 87 8.94 -18.41 -0.07
C PRO A 87 7.99 -17.21 -0.13
N LEU A 88 8.50 -16.04 0.22
CA LEU A 88 7.74 -14.80 0.09
C LEU A 88 7.31 -14.61 -1.37
N ALA A 89 6.04 -14.24 -1.56
CA ALA A 89 5.52 -13.97 -2.89
C ALA A 89 6.32 -12.85 -3.55
N GLN A 90 6.83 -13.12 -4.75
CA GLN A 90 7.53 -12.10 -5.52
C GLN A 90 6.56 -11.00 -5.93
N THR A 91 7.02 -9.75 -5.86
CA THR A 91 6.27 -8.61 -6.35
C THR A 91 5.94 -8.81 -7.84
N ARG A 92 4.68 -8.69 -8.20
CA ARG A 92 4.28 -8.77 -9.61
C ARG A 92 4.86 -7.56 -10.35
N TRP A 93 5.68 -7.84 -11.32
CA TRP A 93 6.13 -6.83 -12.27
C TRP A 93 4.93 -6.32 -13.08
N ALA A 94 4.80 -5.02 -13.21
CA ALA A 94 3.77 -4.47 -14.08
C ALA A 94 3.98 -4.98 -15.51
N ALA A 95 2.88 -5.24 -16.24
CA ALA A 95 2.99 -5.70 -17.62
C ALA A 95 3.82 -4.73 -18.48
N PHE A 96 3.75 -3.45 -18.18
CA PHE A 96 4.52 -2.39 -18.83
C PHE A 96 6.03 -2.47 -18.53
N GLU A 97 6.41 -2.87 -17.34
CA GLU A 97 7.81 -3.00 -16.91
C GLU A 97 8.54 -4.14 -17.66
N ARG A 98 7.78 -5.16 -18.11
CA ARG A 98 8.30 -6.25 -18.96
C ARG A 98 8.66 -5.78 -20.38
N LEU A 99 8.14 -4.64 -20.82
CA LEU A 99 8.41 -4.04 -22.11
C LEU A 99 9.63 -3.11 -22.08
N MET A 100 10.14 -2.77 -20.88
CA MET A 100 11.36 -2.00 -20.76
C MET A 100 12.56 -2.88 -21.14
N PRO A 101 13.42 -2.42 -22.07
CA PRO A 101 14.68 -3.11 -22.33
C PRO A 101 15.49 -3.17 -21.04
N PRO A 102 16.25 -4.27 -20.81
CA PRO A 102 17.13 -4.34 -19.65
C PRO A 102 18.05 -3.12 -19.69
N ALA A 103 18.05 -2.34 -18.58
CA ALA A 103 18.99 -1.23 -18.44
C ALA A 103 20.38 -1.79 -18.71
N MET A 104 21.05 -1.22 -19.68
CA MET A 104 22.46 -1.56 -19.93
C MET A 104 23.22 -1.30 -18.63
N ALA A 105 23.72 -2.38 -18.04
CA ALA A 105 24.57 -2.35 -16.87
C ALA A 105 25.92 -1.68 -17.22
#